data_ac058fb3acc95dc2e6b66ff1bf473750
#
_entry.id   ac058fb3acc95dc2e6b66ff1bf473750
#
_cell.length_a   1.000
_cell.length_b   1.000
_cell.length_c   1.000
_cell.angle_alpha   90.00
_cell.angle_beta   90.00
_cell.angle_gamma   90.00
#
_symmetry.space_group_name_H-M   'P 1'
#
loop_
_entity.id
_entity.type
_entity.pdbx_description
1 polymer ?
#
loop_
_entity_poly.entity_id
_entity_poly.type
_entity_poly.pdbx_seq_one_letter_code
_entity_poly.pdbx_strand_id
1 'polypeptide(L)'
;MFLDVNIHGCYFHYSQAIMRKGKSIGLTKKKRHRCLIKNIIAAALLPAEHIAETFTILENNHTSSKYKDMFNYLRRTWLVEPFVPSTWSQFGRATRTNNDVEGWHNRFNHRAFNNTAPTFYRLVEELFKESSVVELTFQLVSLERLTRRQRKETATAQGKLFSLWAQYEQGQLSTEAMLKQCQQLVVASFD
;
A
#
# COMPACT_ATOMS: atom_id res chain seq x y z
N MET A 1 26.67 -2.92 -6.79
CA MET A 1 25.65 -2.35 -7.67
C MET A 1 24.51 -3.35 -7.66
N PHE A 2 23.33 -3.02 -7.14
CA PHE A 2 22.17 -3.91 -7.13
C PHE A 2 21.60 -3.90 -8.57
N LEU A 3 22.00 -4.89 -9.36
CA LEU A 3 21.42 -5.19 -10.68
C LEU A 3 20.13 -5.99 -10.39
N ASP A 4 19.00 -5.58 -10.95
CA ASP A 4 17.69 -6.23 -10.86
C ASP A 4 16.85 -5.96 -9.56
N VAL A 5 16.91 -4.76 -9.02
CA VAL A 5 15.98 -4.38 -7.94
C VAL A 5 14.66 -3.88 -8.53
N ASN A 6 13.58 -4.63 -8.32
CA ASN A 6 12.22 -4.18 -8.62
C ASN A 6 11.74 -3.22 -7.53
N ILE A 7 11.63 -1.94 -7.84
CA ILE A 7 11.09 -0.92 -6.93
C ILE A 7 9.57 -0.89 -7.08
N HIS A 8 8.87 -1.03 -5.95
CA HIS A 8 7.42 -0.97 -5.92
C HIS A 8 6.89 0.06 -4.93
N GLY A 9 5.84 0.77 -5.36
CA GLY A 9 5.16 1.75 -4.54
C GLY A 9 4.48 1.10 -3.33
N CYS A 10 4.55 1.78 -2.18
CA CYS A 10 3.88 1.36 -0.95
C CYS A 10 2.38 1.70 -1.02
N TYR A 11 1.51 0.72 -0.78
CA TYR A 11 0.05 0.89 -0.74
C TYR A 11 -0.40 1.96 0.26
N PHE A 12 0.24 2.03 1.42
CA PHE A 12 -0.08 3.03 2.44
C PHE A 12 0.17 4.45 1.93
N HIS A 13 1.33 4.72 1.32
CA HIS A 13 1.67 6.04 0.79
C HIS A 13 0.78 6.45 -0.39
N TYR A 14 0.45 5.49 -1.28
CA TYR A 14 -0.53 5.72 -2.33
C TYR A 14 -1.89 6.12 -1.73
N SER A 15 -2.43 5.32 -0.81
CA SER A 15 -3.70 5.58 -0.15
C SER A 15 -3.72 6.94 0.55
N GLN A 16 -2.63 7.28 1.25
CA GLN A 16 -2.46 8.56 1.94
C GLN A 16 -2.43 9.75 0.95
N ALA A 17 -1.76 9.60 -0.20
CA ALA A 17 -1.72 10.63 -1.24
C ALA A 17 -3.12 10.88 -1.83
N ILE A 18 -3.88 9.82 -2.13
CA ILE A 18 -5.26 9.93 -2.60
C ILE A 18 -6.16 10.60 -1.55
N MET A 19 -6.03 10.23 -0.28
CA MET A 19 -6.77 10.86 0.82
C MET A 19 -6.45 12.34 0.98
N ARG A 20 -5.16 12.73 0.94
CA ARG A 20 -4.73 14.13 1.02
C ARG A 20 -5.30 14.94 -0.14
N LYS A 21 -5.23 14.43 -1.36
CA LYS A 21 -5.83 15.08 -2.53
C LYS A 21 -7.34 15.19 -2.39
N GLY A 22 -8.02 14.12 -1.97
CA GLY A 22 -9.46 14.13 -1.70
C GLY A 22 -9.87 15.19 -0.66
N LYS A 23 -9.10 15.32 0.44
CA LYS A 23 -9.33 16.35 1.47
C LYS A 23 -9.15 17.75 0.87
N SER A 24 -8.08 18.02 0.11
CA SER A 24 -7.77 19.34 -0.45
C SER A 24 -8.84 19.87 -1.40
N ILE A 25 -9.55 18.98 -2.11
CA ILE A 25 -10.64 19.35 -3.03
C ILE A 25 -12.06 19.10 -2.47
N GLY A 26 -12.14 18.75 -1.18
CA GLY A 26 -13.41 18.59 -0.45
C GLY A 26 -14.22 17.35 -0.80
N LEU A 27 -13.56 16.26 -1.22
CA LEU A 27 -14.20 14.96 -1.54
C LEU A 27 -14.29 14.00 -0.33
N THR A 28 -14.15 14.47 0.90
CA THR A 28 -14.21 13.58 2.08
C THR A 28 -15.48 13.71 2.91
N LYS A 29 -16.27 14.78 2.70
CA LYS A 29 -17.42 15.10 3.56
C LYS A 29 -18.66 14.25 3.28
N LYS A 30 -19.02 13.98 2.02
CA LYS A 30 -20.23 13.26 1.64
C LYS A 30 -19.98 11.77 1.41
N LYS A 31 -20.94 10.91 1.76
CA LYS A 31 -20.83 9.44 1.57
C LYS A 31 -20.44 9.05 0.14
N ARG A 32 -21.08 9.66 -0.87
CA ARG A 32 -20.75 9.39 -2.29
C ARG A 32 -19.30 9.76 -2.67
N HIS A 33 -18.74 10.83 -2.06
CA HIS A 33 -17.37 11.24 -2.29
C HIS A 33 -16.39 10.23 -1.65
N ARG A 34 -16.69 9.79 -0.42
CA ARG A 34 -15.90 8.75 0.27
C ARG A 34 -15.92 7.43 -0.49
N CYS A 35 -17.04 7.09 -1.14
CA CYS A 35 -17.16 5.92 -1.98
C CYS A 35 -16.20 5.99 -3.19
N LEU A 36 -16.16 7.14 -3.90
CA LEU A 36 -15.22 7.34 -4.98
C LEU A 36 -13.76 7.25 -4.51
N ILE A 37 -13.41 7.92 -3.42
CA ILE A 37 -12.06 7.84 -2.86
C ILE A 37 -11.67 6.39 -2.53
N LYS A 38 -12.58 5.62 -1.93
CA LYS A 38 -12.34 4.20 -1.66
C LYS A 38 -12.16 3.38 -2.94
N ASN A 39 -12.93 3.66 -4.00
CA ASN A 39 -12.75 3.00 -5.31
C ASN A 39 -11.37 3.30 -5.90
N ILE A 40 -10.94 4.56 -5.85
CA ILE A 40 -9.63 4.96 -6.35
C ILE A 40 -8.51 4.25 -5.55
N ILE A 41 -8.61 4.19 -4.22
CA ILE A 41 -7.66 3.48 -3.38
C ILE A 41 -7.68 1.96 -3.69
N ALA A 42 -8.87 1.38 -3.85
CA ALA A 42 -9.03 -0.05 -4.16
C ALA A 42 -8.48 -0.42 -5.55
N ALA A 43 -8.43 0.53 -6.49
CA ALA A 43 -7.86 0.29 -7.82
C ALA A 43 -6.39 -0.17 -7.76
N ALA A 44 -5.63 0.21 -6.72
CA ALA A 44 -4.29 -0.33 -6.52
C ALA A 44 -4.25 -1.85 -6.24
N LEU A 45 -5.38 -2.46 -5.92
CA LEU A 45 -5.50 -3.91 -5.69
C LEU A 45 -5.88 -4.70 -6.96
N LEU A 46 -6.08 -3.99 -8.09
CA LEU A 46 -6.34 -4.57 -9.41
C LEU A 46 -5.02 -4.85 -10.16
N PRO A 47 -5.05 -5.75 -11.15
CA PRO A 47 -3.96 -5.89 -12.12
C PRO A 47 -3.63 -4.54 -12.76
N ALA A 48 -2.34 -4.28 -12.98
CA ALA A 48 -1.84 -2.98 -13.45
C ALA A 48 -2.49 -2.53 -14.77
N GLU A 49 -2.71 -3.46 -15.69
CA GLU A 49 -3.28 -3.25 -17.02
C GLU A 49 -4.73 -2.72 -16.98
N HIS A 50 -5.48 -3.03 -15.91
CA HIS A 50 -6.89 -2.61 -15.79
C HIS A 50 -7.09 -1.29 -15.03
N ILE A 51 -6.04 -0.74 -14.43
CA ILE A 51 -6.16 0.45 -13.56
C ILE A 51 -6.55 1.69 -14.38
N ALA A 52 -5.91 1.92 -15.53
CA ALA A 52 -6.17 3.10 -16.35
C ALA A 52 -7.61 3.11 -16.89
N GLU A 53 -8.08 1.95 -17.37
CA GLU A 53 -9.46 1.77 -17.81
C GLU A 53 -10.45 1.97 -16.65
N THR A 54 -10.16 1.40 -15.48
CA THR A 54 -10.97 1.57 -14.26
C THR A 54 -11.13 3.07 -13.92
N PHE A 55 -10.06 3.85 -13.99
CA PHE A 55 -10.14 5.29 -13.73
C PHE A 55 -11.00 6.01 -14.78
N THR A 56 -10.95 5.60 -16.04
CA THR A 56 -11.80 6.16 -17.11
C THR A 56 -13.27 5.85 -16.85
N ILE A 57 -13.61 4.63 -16.47
CA ILE A 57 -14.98 4.24 -16.11
C ILE A 57 -15.49 5.03 -14.91
N LEU A 58 -14.66 5.15 -13.85
CA LEU A 58 -15.02 5.94 -12.68
C LEU A 58 -15.24 7.42 -13.00
N GLU A 59 -14.43 8.00 -13.88
CA GLU A 59 -14.57 9.39 -14.32
C GLU A 59 -15.87 9.63 -15.07
N ASN A 60 -16.22 8.75 -16.02
CA ASN A 60 -17.45 8.84 -16.80
C ASN A 60 -18.72 8.82 -15.92
N ASN A 61 -18.65 8.12 -14.78
CA ASN A 61 -19.72 8.06 -13.79
C ASN A 61 -19.77 9.28 -12.85
N HIS A 62 -18.83 10.24 -12.98
CA HIS A 62 -18.67 11.35 -12.03
C HIS A 62 -18.34 12.66 -12.76
N THR A 63 -19.37 13.48 -13.04
CA THR A 63 -19.28 14.66 -13.96
C THR A 63 -19.01 16.00 -13.28
N SER A 64 -19.02 16.11 -11.94
CA SER A 64 -18.82 17.40 -11.29
C SER A 64 -17.35 17.89 -11.38
N SER A 65 -17.12 19.22 -11.33
CA SER A 65 -15.80 19.83 -11.44
C SER A 65 -14.79 19.28 -10.46
N LYS A 66 -15.18 19.04 -9.21
CA LYS A 66 -14.31 18.46 -8.16
C LYS A 66 -13.79 17.06 -8.51
N TYR A 67 -14.61 16.26 -9.18
CA TYR A 67 -14.18 14.94 -9.65
C TYR A 67 -13.18 15.06 -10.80
N LYS A 68 -13.39 16.04 -11.72
CA LYS A 68 -12.41 16.32 -12.79
C LYS A 68 -11.03 16.66 -12.22
N ASP A 69 -10.96 17.43 -11.14
CA ASP A 69 -9.70 17.76 -10.47
C ASP A 69 -9.00 16.51 -9.90
N MET A 70 -9.79 15.58 -9.35
CA MET A 70 -9.25 14.29 -8.87
C MET A 70 -8.71 13.45 -10.03
N PHE A 71 -9.48 13.27 -11.12
CA PHE A 71 -9.05 12.46 -12.25
C PHE A 71 -7.89 13.10 -13.02
N ASN A 72 -7.83 14.42 -13.12
CA ASN A 72 -6.67 15.14 -13.65
C ASN A 72 -5.40 14.85 -12.80
N TYR A 73 -5.53 14.87 -11.48
CA TYR A 73 -4.43 14.51 -10.59
C TYR A 73 -3.99 13.05 -10.81
N LEU A 74 -4.94 12.09 -10.91
CA LEU A 74 -4.61 10.69 -11.17
C LEU A 74 -3.85 10.52 -12.48
N ARG A 75 -4.33 11.14 -13.58
CA ARG A 75 -3.66 11.06 -14.89
C ARG A 75 -2.26 11.64 -14.88
N ARG A 76 -2.06 12.78 -14.21
CA ARG A 76 -0.77 13.48 -14.20
C ARG A 76 0.25 12.88 -13.25
N THR A 77 -0.19 12.12 -12.23
CA THR A 77 0.70 11.63 -11.18
C THR A 77 0.82 10.12 -11.17
N TRP A 78 -0.27 9.38 -11.42
CA TRP A 78 -0.34 7.94 -11.15
C TRP A 78 -0.48 7.08 -12.42
N LEU A 79 -0.55 7.70 -13.60
CA LEU A 79 -0.58 7.01 -14.90
C LEU A 79 0.61 7.40 -15.80
N VAL A 80 1.60 8.10 -15.29
CA VAL A 80 2.78 8.55 -16.03
C VAL A 80 4.06 8.26 -15.26
N GLU A 81 5.17 8.15 -15.97
CA GLU A 81 6.48 7.96 -15.33
C GLU A 81 6.76 9.05 -14.26
N PRO A 82 7.40 8.66 -13.12
CA PRO A 82 7.83 7.31 -12.77
C PRO A 82 6.74 6.43 -12.11
N PHE A 83 5.51 6.92 -11.93
CA PHE A 83 4.43 6.24 -11.21
C PHE A 83 3.40 5.59 -12.16
N VAL A 84 3.86 4.80 -13.12
CA VAL A 84 2.95 3.99 -13.94
C VAL A 84 2.32 2.84 -13.13
N PRO A 85 1.12 2.36 -13.46
CA PRO A 85 0.41 1.34 -12.69
C PRO A 85 1.23 0.10 -12.34
N SER A 86 2.11 -0.36 -13.22
CA SER A 86 3.01 -1.50 -12.98
C SER A 86 3.96 -1.30 -11.80
N THR A 87 4.31 -0.04 -11.47
CA THR A 87 5.21 0.27 -10.36
C THR A 87 4.52 0.34 -9.00
N TRP A 88 3.20 0.48 -8.94
CA TRP A 88 2.46 0.64 -7.68
C TRP A 88 1.22 -0.26 -7.51
N SER A 89 0.81 -1.02 -8.52
CA SER A 89 -0.20 -2.05 -8.33
C SER A 89 0.24 -3.06 -7.28
N GLN A 90 -0.68 -3.45 -6.42
CA GLN A 90 -0.46 -4.42 -5.33
C GLN A 90 -1.03 -5.79 -5.65
N PHE A 91 -1.54 -5.99 -6.86
CA PHE A 91 -2.14 -7.27 -7.27
C PHE A 91 -1.13 -8.41 -7.12
N GLY A 92 -1.56 -9.53 -6.51
CA GLY A 92 -0.72 -10.69 -6.26
C GLY A 92 0.37 -10.53 -5.19
N ARG A 93 0.46 -9.36 -4.49
CA ARG A 93 1.53 -9.10 -3.54
C ARG A 93 1.16 -9.45 -2.10
N ALA A 94 2.00 -10.27 -1.47
CA ALA A 94 1.86 -10.60 -0.06
C ALA A 94 2.21 -9.39 0.85
N THR A 95 3.28 -8.66 0.50
CA THR A 95 3.73 -7.46 1.22
C THR A 95 3.36 -6.21 0.43
N ARG A 96 2.47 -5.39 0.97
CA ARG A 96 1.92 -4.19 0.32
C ARG A 96 2.36 -2.88 0.94
N THR A 97 2.97 -2.93 2.11
CA THR A 97 3.45 -1.75 2.84
C THR A 97 4.85 -1.99 3.38
N ASN A 98 5.59 -0.92 3.60
CA ASN A 98 6.91 -0.94 4.22
C ASN A 98 6.86 -0.72 5.75
N ASN A 99 5.70 -0.94 6.38
CA ASN A 99 5.51 -0.69 7.82
C ASN A 99 6.50 -1.45 8.70
N ASP A 100 6.93 -2.65 8.28
CA ASP A 100 7.91 -3.44 9.03
C ASP A 100 9.29 -2.77 9.00
N VAL A 101 9.69 -2.23 7.85
CA VAL A 101 10.95 -1.49 7.69
C VAL A 101 10.88 -0.16 8.46
N GLU A 102 9.75 0.57 8.37
CA GLU A 102 9.53 1.80 9.15
C GLU A 102 9.55 1.51 10.65
N GLY A 103 8.90 0.42 11.09
CA GLY A 103 8.93 -0.02 12.48
C GLY A 103 10.34 -0.39 12.95
N TRP A 104 11.13 -1.03 12.08
CA TRP A 104 12.54 -1.31 12.35
C TRP A 104 13.35 0.00 12.45
N HIS A 105 13.22 0.92 11.50
CA HIS A 105 13.90 2.22 11.53
C HIS A 105 13.57 2.99 12.80
N ASN A 106 12.31 3.04 13.21
CA ASN A 106 11.90 3.73 14.43
C ASN A 106 12.54 3.12 15.68
N ARG A 107 12.57 1.78 15.79
CA ARG A 107 13.24 1.10 16.93
C ARG A 107 14.76 1.34 16.92
N PHE A 108 15.38 1.21 15.74
CA PHE A 108 16.80 1.41 15.58
C PHE A 108 17.18 2.86 15.91
N ASN A 109 16.48 3.83 15.36
CA ASN A 109 16.71 5.24 15.62
C ASN A 109 16.55 5.58 17.11
N HIS A 110 15.52 5.02 17.77
CA HIS A 110 15.34 5.26 19.21
C HIS A 110 16.49 4.73 20.04
N ARG A 111 17.08 3.58 19.69
CA ARG A 111 18.22 3.01 20.38
C ARG A 111 19.54 3.71 20.05
N ALA A 112 19.78 3.97 18.78
CA ALA A 112 21.04 4.53 18.31
C ALA A 112 21.15 6.03 18.62
N PHE A 113 20.08 6.77 18.44
CA PHE A 113 20.11 8.24 18.43
C PHE A 113 19.68 8.88 19.75
N ASN A 114 18.79 8.26 20.52
CA ASN A 114 18.27 8.81 21.79
C ASN A 114 18.14 10.35 21.77
N ASN A 115 17.54 10.92 20.71
CA ASN A 115 17.37 12.34 20.42
C ASN A 115 18.65 13.15 20.11
N THR A 116 19.80 12.51 19.93
CA THR A 116 21.07 13.15 19.53
C THR A 116 21.72 12.34 18.42
N ALA A 117 22.52 13.00 17.56
CA ALA A 117 23.31 12.29 16.57
C ALA A 117 24.28 11.31 17.29
N PRO A 118 24.29 10.01 16.94
CA PRO A 118 25.17 9.05 17.57
C PRO A 118 26.61 9.30 17.14
N THR A 119 27.55 8.94 18.02
CA THR A 119 28.94 8.81 17.59
C THR A 119 29.07 7.64 16.61
N PHE A 120 30.09 7.69 15.76
CA PHE A 120 30.35 6.60 14.81
C PHE A 120 30.43 5.22 15.49
N TYR A 121 31.16 5.14 16.59
CA TYR A 121 31.32 3.88 17.33
C TYR A 121 30.00 3.35 17.90
N ARG A 122 29.16 4.23 18.41
CA ARG A 122 27.82 3.84 18.91
C ARG A 122 26.95 3.32 17.76
N LEU A 123 26.99 3.95 16.61
CA LEU A 123 26.26 3.49 15.42
C LEU A 123 26.71 2.10 15.01
N VAL A 124 28.04 1.86 14.95
CA VAL A 124 28.60 0.54 14.61
C VAL A 124 28.18 -0.52 15.64
N GLU A 125 28.24 -0.20 16.93
CA GLU A 125 27.80 -1.11 18.00
C GLU A 125 26.32 -1.50 17.86
N GLU A 126 25.44 -0.52 17.61
CA GLU A 126 24.00 -0.80 17.45
C GLU A 126 23.72 -1.60 16.15
N LEU A 127 24.43 -1.35 15.08
CA LEU A 127 24.34 -2.15 13.84
C LEU A 127 24.82 -3.60 14.07
N PHE A 128 25.86 -3.80 14.83
CA PHE A 128 26.34 -5.13 15.19
C PHE A 128 25.32 -5.90 16.05
N LYS A 129 24.72 -5.24 17.04
CA LYS A 129 23.64 -5.84 17.84
C LYS A 129 22.46 -6.22 16.96
N GLU A 130 22.09 -5.36 16.00
CA GLU A 130 20.98 -5.61 15.09
C GLU A 130 21.26 -6.79 14.15
N SER A 131 22.48 -6.91 13.61
CA SER A 131 22.88 -8.05 12.77
C SER A 131 22.75 -9.39 13.51
N SER A 132 23.16 -9.43 14.79
CA SER A 132 23.03 -10.63 15.63
C SER A 132 21.56 -11.01 15.86
N VAL A 133 20.67 -10.02 16.05
CA VAL A 133 19.22 -10.25 16.18
C VAL A 133 18.63 -10.77 14.87
N VAL A 134 19.05 -10.24 13.71
CA VAL A 134 18.58 -10.71 12.40
C VAL A 134 19.01 -12.15 12.17
N GLU A 135 20.27 -12.50 12.47
CA GLU A 135 20.78 -13.87 12.33
C GLU A 135 19.97 -14.86 13.19
N LEU A 136 19.78 -14.55 14.48
CA LEU A 136 18.95 -15.36 15.37
C LEU A 136 17.50 -15.49 14.86
N THR A 137 16.91 -14.39 14.39
CA THR A 137 15.56 -14.37 13.85
C THR A 137 15.46 -15.28 12.63
N PHE A 138 16.44 -15.20 11.72
CA PHE A 138 16.50 -16.06 10.55
C PHE A 138 16.57 -17.55 10.91
N GLN A 139 17.41 -17.91 11.88
CA GLN A 139 17.51 -19.29 12.37
C GLN A 139 16.18 -19.77 12.97
N LEU A 140 15.50 -18.93 13.79
CA LEU A 140 14.23 -19.30 14.42
C LEU A 140 13.10 -19.45 13.40
N VAL A 141 13.07 -18.61 12.34
CA VAL A 141 12.11 -18.73 11.25
C VAL A 141 12.38 -20.01 10.44
N SER A 142 13.66 -20.29 10.13
CA SER A 142 14.05 -21.51 9.37
C SER A 142 13.71 -22.79 10.12
N LEU A 143 13.68 -22.74 11.46
CA LEU A 143 13.29 -23.87 12.33
C LEU A 143 11.78 -23.89 12.64
N GLU A 144 10.98 -23.04 11.98
CA GLU A 144 9.52 -22.87 12.21
C GLU A 144 9.15 -22.54 13.68
N ARG A 145 10.14 -22.08 14.48
CA ARG A 145 9.96 -21.72 15.89
C ARG A 145 9.47 -20.29 16.09
N LEU A 146 9.54 -19.45 15.06
CA LEU A 146 9.06 -18.08 15.06
C LEU A 146 8.06 -17.86 13.93
N THR A 147 6.84 -17.51 14.29
CA THR A 147 5.81 -17.09 13.32
C THR A 147 5.45 -15.63 13.51
N ARG A 148 5.21 -14.91 12.40
CA ARG A 148 4.78 -13.53 12.47
C ARG A 148 3.39 -13.44 13.11
N ARG A 149 3.29 -12.78 14.25
CA ARG A 149 2.00 -12.49 14.88
C ARG A 149 1.31 -11.34 14.16
N GLN A 150 0.34 -11.65 13.31
CA GLN A 150 -0.56 -10.65 12.73
C GLN A 150 -1.79 -10.45 13.61
N ARG A 151 -2.35 -9.21 13.59
CA ARG A 151 -3.66 -8.97 14.20
C ARG A 151 -4.70 -9.79 13.45
N LYS A 152 -5.63 -10.44 14.16
CA LYS A 152 -6.67 -11.31 13.58
C LYS A 152 -7.47 -10.63 12.47
N GLU A 153 -7.82 -9.36 12.66
CA GLU A 153 -8.54 -8.56 11.65
C GLU A 153 -7.74 -8.35 10.37
N THR A 154 -6.42 -8.07 10.50
CA THR A 154 -5.52 -7.92 9.36
C THR A 154 -5.34 -9.23 8.61
N ALA A 155 -5.16 -10.34 9.33
CA ALA A 155 -5.05 -11.67 8.72
C ALA A 155 -6.33 -12.06 7.97
N THR A 156 -7.51 -11.75 8.54
CA THR A 156 -8.81 -12.00 7.90
C THR A 156 -8.99 -11.16 6.63
N ALA A 157 -8.65 -9.87 6.67
CA ALA A 157 -8.75 -8.99 5.52
C ALA A 157 -7.77 -9.41 4.40
N GLN A 158 -6.58 -9.84 4.77
CA GLN A 158 -5.59 -10.35 3.82
C GLN A 158 -6.04 -11.66 3.17
N GLY A 159 -6.60 -12.58 3.95
CA GLY A 159 -7.16 -13.84 3.42
C GLY A 159 -8.30 -13.60 2.43
N LYS A 160 -9.22 -12.67 2.76
CA LYS A 160 -10.29 -12.25 1.84
C LYS A 160 -9.73 -11.68 0.54
N LEU A 161 -8.72 -10.82 0.61
CA LEU A 161 -8.12 -10.24 -0.58
C LEU A 161 -7.46 -11.30 -1.47
N PHE A 162 -6.73 -12.25 -0.90
CA PHE A 162 -6.11 -13.34 -1.66
C PHE A 162 -7.16 -14.23 -2.31
N SER A 163 -8.26 -14.52 -1.61
CA SER A 163 -9.39 -15.25 -2.20
C SER A 163 -10.01 -14.49 -3.38
N LEU A 164 -10.14 -13.17 -3.31
CA LEU A 164 -10.65 -12.35 -4.42
C LEU A 164 -9.70 -12.38 -5.62
N TRP A 165 -8.40 -12.31 -5.41
CA TRP A 165 -7.41 -12.40 -6.48
C TRP A 165 -7.45 -13.78 -7.16
N ALA A 166 -7.50 -14.86 -6.37
CA ALA A 166 -7.61 -16.21 -6.92
C ALA A 166 -8.88 -16.40 -7.77
N GLN A 167 -10.04 -15.90 -7.32
CA GLN A 167 -11.30 -15.93 -8.08
C GLN A 167 -11.21 -15.11 -9.37
N TYR A 168 -10.52 -13.97 -9.33
CA TYR A 168 -10.30 -13.13 -10.49
C TYR A 168 -9.40 -13.83 -11.54
N GLU A 169 -8.28 -14.40 -11.11
CA GLU A 169 -7.37 -15.17 -11.98
C GLU A 169 -8.05 -16.39 -12.62
N GLN A 170 -9.02 -16.99 -11.92
CA GLN A 170 -9.85 -18.08 -12.44
C GLN A 170 -11.00 -17.60 -13.35
N GLY A 171 -11.10 -16.31 -13.63
CA GLY A 171 -12.17 -15.76 -14.47
C GLY A 171 -13.57 -15.75 -13.83
N GLN A 172 -13.67 -15.98 -12.51
CA GLN A 172 -14.94 -16.02 -11.78
C GLN A 172 -15.46 -14.62 -11.40
N LEU A 173 -14.62 -13.61 -11.47
CA LEU A 173 -14.95 -12.21 -11.16
C LEU A 173 -14.57 -11.28 -12.31
N SER A 174 -15.46 -10.36 -12.67
CA SER A 174 -15.11 -9.23 -13.52
C SER A 174 -14.28 -8.20 -12.75
N THR A 175 -13.55 -7.35 -13.48
CA THR A 175 -12.75 -6.24 -12.89
C THR A 175 -13.63 -5.31 -12.05
N GLU A 176 -14.85 -5.01 -12.49
CA GLU A 176 -15.81 -4.17 -11.78
C GLU A 176 -16.27 -4.84 -10.47
N ALA A 177 -16.61 -6.13 -10.51
CA ALA A 177 -17.02 -6.89 -9.33
C ALA A 177 -15.88 -6.98 -8.31
N MET A 178 -14.67 -7.22 -8.78
CA MET A 178 -13.47 -7.24 -7.95
C MET A 178 -13.20 -5.88 -7.31
N LEU A 179 -13.25 -4.78 -8.06
CA LEU A 179 -13.09 -3.43 -7.53
C LEU A 179 -14.09 -3.15 -6.39
N LYS A 180 -15.36 -3.51 -6.59
CA LYS A 180 -16.42 -3.31 -5.59
C LYS A 180 -16.15 -4.10 -4.31
N GLN A 181 -15.65 -5.32 -4.40
CA GLN A 181 -15.29 -6.13 -3.24
C GLN A 181 -14.01 -5.62 -2.56
N CYS A 182 -12.99 -5.25 -3.32
CA CYS A 182 -11.78 -4.63 -2.81
C CYS A 182 -12.07 -3.31 -2.09
N GLN A 183 -13.02 -2.50 -2.57
CA GLN A 183 -13.45 -1.27 -1.92
C GLN A 183 -13.92 -1.49 -0.48
N GLN A 184 -14.58 -2.61 -0.19
CA GLN A 184 -15.04 -2.94 1.16
C GLN A 184 -13.89 -3.25 2.12
N LEU A 185 -12.74 -3.70 1.60
CA LEU A 185 -11.54 -3.99 2.37
C LEU A 185 -10.69 -2.73 2.64
N VAL A 186 -10.97 -1.62 1.94
CA VAL A 186 -10.24 -0.36 2.14
C VAL A 186 -10.65 0.28 3.46
N VAL A 187 -9.70 0.28 4.41
CA VAL A 187 -9.81 1.04 5.67
C VAL A 187 -9.26 2.43 5.40
N ALA A 188 -10.14 3.41 5.25
CA ALA A 188 -9.77 4.81 5.05
C ALA A 188 -10.42 5.66 6.15
N SER A 189 -9.59 6.36 6.95
CA SER A 189 -10.07 7.37 7.89
C SER A 189 -10.37 8.67 7.12
N PHE A 190 -11.59 9.17 7.25
CA PHE A 190 -12.06 10.41 6.62
C PHE A 190 -12.19 11.57 7.61
N ASP A 191 -11.66 11.41 8.80
CA ASP A 191 -11.68 12.40 9.89
C ASP A 191 -10.62 13.49 9.70
#